data_63e5e4504cc6a8aa057d5cb9fc477417
#
_entry.id   63e5e4504cc6a8aa057d5cb9fc477417
#
_cell.length_a   1.000
_cell.length_b   1.000
_cell.length_c   1.000
_cell.angle_alpha   90.00
_cell.angle_beta   90.00
_cell.angle_gamma   90.00
#
_symmetry.space_group_name_H-M   'P 1'
#
loop_
_entity.id
_entity.type
_entity.pdbx_description
1 polymer ?
#
loop_
_entity_poly.entity_id
_entity_poly.type
_entity_poly.pdbx_seq_one_letter_code
_entity_poly.pdbx_strand_id
1 'polypeptide(L)'
;MAKAAKSKKATPKKAKAKKPVNVTRTIQVDELSRVEGEGALLVRIKDGKIKECKFKIVEPPRFFEAFLRGRSFTEVPDITARICGICPMAYLMGAQQAMEDAFQMEITTEIRDLRRLMYCGEWIESHVLHAAMLHAPDFLGIDDVLQLAATNPEVVESALQLKKLGNDILEVIGGGRAIHPVNTKVGGFYKAPTKKAVRALADRLKWGIDASIELTKLFGTFDFPDYEYEYNYVSLTHPDEYAIVEGDVMSSEGLHIPVREFHKHFREKHVAHSTALQGSLREDGQPYLTGPNARYNNNYKQLTRRCKSLAKEIGLDTVCHNPFKSILVRMIETLYSCEEALRLVKAYEEPDPIFIEAKPRASEGFGMTEAPRGVCFHRYELDDKGLVVNATISSPTAQNQPQIERDLYGVVERSMDLDHDALKWRCEQTIRNYDPCISCSTHFLKLTMIKE
;
A
#
# COMPACT_ATOMS: atom_id res chain seq x y z
N MET A 1 57.43 -13.07 -24.76
CA MET A 1 56.61 -14.28 -24.81
C MET A 1 55.97 -14.50 -23.43
N ALA A 2 54.72 -14.07 -23.22
CA ALA A 2 53.97 -14.26 -21.97
C ALA A 2 52.76 -15.11 -22.33
N LYS A 3 52.65 -16.28 -21.71
CA LYS A 3 51.57 -17.24 -21.91
C LYS A 3 50.31 -16.74 -21.17
N ALA A 4 49.23 -16.56 -21.90
CA ALA A 4 47.89 -16.31 -21.40
C ALA A 4 47.31 -17.56 -20.71
N ALA A 5 46.98 -17.44 -19.41
CA ALA A 5 46.27 -18.48 -18.66
C ALA A 5 44.76 -18.41 -18.98
N LYS A 6 44.23 -19.46 -19.58
CA LYS A 6 42.79 -19.64 -19.81
C LYS A 6 42.10 -19.97 -18.51
N SER A 7 41.26 -19.07 -17.99
CA SER A 7 40.36 -19.36 -16.88
C SER A 7 39.23 -20.28 -17.35
N LYS A 8 39.11 -21.45 -16.75
CA LYS A 8 37.99 -22.37 -16.94
C LYS A 8 36.75 -21.81 -16.25
N LYS A 9 35.73 -21.41 -17.03
CA LYS A 9 34.40 -21.13 -16.52
C LYS A 9 33.81 -22.41 -15.88
N ALA A 10 33.53 -22.34 -14.58
CA ALA A 10 32.81 -23.40 -13.88
C ALA A 10 31.34 -23.40 -14.34
N THR A 11 30.89 -24.51 -14.89
CA THR A 11 29.47 -24.74 -15.23
C THR A 11 28.66 -24.87 -13.95
N PRO A 12 27.50 -24.19 -13.80
CA PRO A 12 26.67 -24.33 -12.61
C PRO A 12 26.17 -25.77 -12.48
N LYS A 13 26.42 -26.40 -11.34
CA LYS A 13 25.87 -27.72 -11.02
C LYS A 13 24.35 -27.61 -10.97
N LYS A 14 23.65 -28.32 -11.88
CA LYS A 14 22.20 -28.52 -11.80
C LYS A 14 21.84 -29.06 -10.42
N ALA A 15 21.01 -28.30 -9.68
CA ALA A 15 20.45 -28.77 -8.42
C ALA A 15 19.70 -30.10 -8.67
N LYS A 16 20.02 -31.12 -7.89
CA LYS A 16 19.31 -32.40 -7.95
C LYS A 16 17.86 -32.17 -7.56
N ALA A 17 16.92 -32.50 -8.45
CA ALA A 17 15.51 -32.51 -8.13
C ALA A 17 15.28 -33.37 -6.86
N LYS A 18 14.80 -32.72 -5.78
CA LYS A 18 14.42 -33.42 -4.52
C LYS A 18 13.28 -34.39 -4.87
N LYS A 19 13.32 -35.61 -4.32
CA LYS A 19 12.23 -36.60 -4.48
C LYS A 19 10.95 -35.99 -3.95
N PRO A 20 9.78 -36.23 -4.61
CA PRO A 20 8.51 -35.73 -4.12
C PRO A 20 8.27 -36.26 -2.70
N VAL A 21 8.13 -35.33 -1.75
CA VAL A 21 7.80 -35.64 -0.36
C VAL A 21 6.32 -35.99 -0.33
N ASN A 22 5.98 -37.24 -0.03
CA ASN A 22 4.56 -37.67 0.06
C ASN A 22 3.98 -37.17 1.40
N VAL A 23 3.68 -35.85 1.46
CA VAL A 23 3.19 -35.17 2.65
C VAL A 23 1.69 -34.94 2.53
N THR A 24 0.96 -35.36 3.57
CA THR A 24 -0.45 -34.96 3.76
C THR A 24 -0.54 -34.14 5.04
N ARG A 25 -0.88 -32.85 4.93
CA ARG A 25 -1.05 -31.95 6.09
C ARG A 25 -2.02 -30.82 5.81
N THR A 26 -2.63 -30.29 6.86
CA THR A 26 -3.43 -29.06 6.81
C THR A 26 -2.75 -28.03 7.69
N ILE A 27 -2.53 -26.83 7.14
CA ILE A 27 -2.13 -25.64 7.88
C ILE A 27 -3.36 -24.76 7.94
N GLN A 28 -3.82 -24.45 9.14
CA GLN A 28 -4.95 -23.58 9.40
C GLN A 28 -4.53 -22.55 10.44
N VAL A 29 -4.80 -21.29 10.13
CA VAL A 29 -4.63 -20.16 11.03
C VAL A 29 -5.99 -19.46 11.03
N ASP A 30 -6.70 -19.54 12.15
CA ASP A 30 -8.05 -19.01 12.27
C ASP A 30 -8.02 -17.48 12.44
N GLU A 31 -6.94 -16.94 13.01
CA GLU A 31 -6.70 -15.51 13.19
C GLU A 31 -5.23 -15.19 12.91
N LEU A 32 -5.00 -14.38 11.89
CA LEU A 32 -3.66 -13.91 11.52
C LEU A 32 -3.24 -12.78 12.44
N SER A 33 -2.10 -12.95 13.09
CA SER A 33 -1.47 -11.89 13.90
C SER A 33 -0.67 -10.91 13.05
N ARG A 34 -0.48 -9.69 13.57
CA ARG A 34 0.33 -8.63 12.97
C ARG A 34 -0.12 -8.24 11.56
N VAL A 35 -1.43 -8.23 11.35
CA VAL A 35 -2.12 -7.62 10.21
C VAL A 35 -3.23 -6.70 10.76
N GLU A 36 -3.74 -5.80 9.95
CA GLU A 36 -4.92 -5.01 10.32
C GLU A 36 -6.18 -5.78 9.94
N GLY A 37 -7.10 -5.97 10.92
CA GLY A 37 -8.38 -6.64 10.72
C GLY A 37 -8.32 -8.17 10.88
N GLU A 38 -9.45 -8.84 10.60
CA GLU A 38 -9.64 -10.27 10.85
C GLU A 38 -9.48 -11.11 9.58
N GLY A 39 -8.38 -11.83 9.48
CA GLY A 39 -8.07 -12.72 8.37
C GLY A 39 -7.63 -14.10 8.83
N ALA A 40 -7.89 -15.11 8.02
CA ALA A 40 -7.55 -16.49 8.27
C ALA A 40 -6.85 -17.12 7.05
N LEU A 41 -6.11 -18.19 7.30
CA LEU A 41 -5.36 -18.93 6.29
C LEU A 41 -5.76 -20.42 6.31
N LEU A 42 -5.96 -20.99 5.14
CA LEU A 42 -6.15 -22.43 4.97
C LEU A 42 -5.28 -22.96 3.83
N VAL A 43 -4.37 -23.87 4.15
CA VAL A 43 -3.60 -24.65 3.16
C VAL A 43 -3.83 -26.14 3.42
N ARG A 44 -4.27 -26.87 2.40
CA ARG A 44 -4.40 -28.33 2.44
C ARG A 44 -3.50 -28.98 1.42
N ILE A 45 -2.61 -29.82 1.91
CA ILE A 45 -1.71 -30.63 1.10
C ILE A 45 -2.13 -32.09 1.25
N LYS A 46 -2.30 -32.80 0.14
CA LYS A 46 -2.61 -34.23 0.12
C LYS A 46 -1.69 -34.91 -0.91
N ASP A 47 -0.99 -35.96 -0.48
CA ASP A 47 -0.09 -36.75 -1.32
C ASP A 47 0.93 -35.89 -2.06
N GLY A 48 1.54 -34.91 -1.36
CA GLY A 48 2.53 -33.97 -1.91
C GLY A 48 1.96 -32.96 -2.92
N LYS A 49 0.62 -32.78 -2.98
CA LYS A 49 -0.04 -31.81 -3.87
C LYS A 49 -0.90 -30.85 -3.07
N ILE A 50 -0.78 -29.58 -3.38
CA ILE A 50 -1.64 -28.53 -2.79
C ILE A 50 -3.05 -28.71 -3.36
N LYS A 51 -4.03 -28.89 -2.47
CA LYS A 51 -5.47 -29.03 -2.83
C LYS A 51 -6.23 -27.74 -2.60
N GLU A 52 -5.90 -27.01 -1.56
CA GLU A 52 -6.44 -25.70 -1.24
C GLU A 52 -5.32 -24.79 -0.74
N CYS A 53 -5.38 -23.54 -1.14
CA CYS A 53 -4.54 -22.47 -0.63
C CYS A 53 -5.38 -21.20 -0.66
N LYS A 54 -5.84 -20.73 0.50
CA LYS A 54 -6.83 -19.65 0.62
C LYS A 54 -6.44 -18.67 1.70
N PHE A 55 -6.44 -17.42 1.35
CA PHE A 55 -6.44 -16.31 2.29
C PHE A 55 -7.88 -15.85 2.49
N LYS A 56 -8.44 -16.12 3.68
CA LYS A 56 -9.85 -15.86 3.99
C LYS A 56 -9.98 -14.57 4.76
N ILE A 57 -10.77 -13.64 4.26
CA ILE A 57 -11.23 -12.50 5.02
C ILE A 57 -12.58 -12.86 5.60
N VAL A 58 -12.71 -12.75 6.92
CA VAL A 58 -13.90 -13.13 7.69
C VAL A 58 -14.62 -11.93 8.30
N GLU A 59 -13.99 -10.76 8.27
CA GLU A 59 -14.57 -9.50 8.75
C GLU A 59 -15.85 -9.16 7.98
N PRO A 60 -16.95 -8.77 8.65
CA PRO A 60 -18.21 -8.44 7.98
C PRO A 60 -18.06 -7.21 7.06
N PRO A 61 -18.74 -7.17 5.91
CA PRO A 61 -18.81 -5.98 5.07
C PRO A 61 -19.42 -4.79 5.82
N ARG A 62 -18.83 -3.60 5.65
CA ARG A 62 -19.24 -2.37 6.38
C ARG A 62 -20.09 -1.41 5.58
N PHE A 63 -20.43 -1.75 4.33
CA PHE A 63 -21.45 -1.09 3.50
C PHE A 63 -21.24 0.40 3.20
N PHE A 64 -20.02 0.91 3.21
CA PHE A 64 -19.75 2.33 2.98
C PHE A 64 -20.30 2.83 1.64
N GLU A 65 -20.15 2.07 0.56
CA GLU A 65 -20.72 2.45 -0.75
C GLU A 65 -22.24 2.66 -0.71
N ALA A 66 -22.96 1.86 0.09
CA ALA A 66 -24.38 2.03 0.30
C ALA A 66 -24.71 3.26 1.15
N PHE A 67 -23.94 3.54 2.19
CA PHE A 67 -24.11 4.73 3.03
C PHE A 67 -23.88 6.04 2.30
N LEU A 68 -23.07 6.01 1.24
CA LEU A 68 -22.78 7.21 0.45
C LEU A 68 -23.97 7.62 -0.43
N ARG A 69 -24.88 6.72 -0.81
CA ARG A 69 -26.02 7.04 -1.67
C ARG A 69 -26.92 8.07 -1.01
N GLY A 70 -27.24 9.14 -1.72
CA GLY A 70 -28.02 10.27 -1.24
C GLY A 70 -27.24 11.26 -0.36
N ARG A 71 -25.95 11.04 -0.08
CA ARG A 71 -25.10 11.99 0.63
C ARG A 71 -24.61 13.08 -0.29
N SER A 72 -24.41 14.27 0.28
CA SER A 72 -23.80 15.38 -0.44
C SER A 72 -22.33 15.09 -0.76
N PHE A 73 -21.87 15.54 -1.92
CA PHE A 73 -20.46 15.47 -2.31
C PHE A 73 -19.51 16.03 -1.23
N THR A 74 -19.99 16.97 -0.40
CA THR A 74 -19.20 17.56 0.69
C THR A 74 -19.00 16.63 1.88
N GLU A 75 -19.89 15.65 2.07
CA GLU A 75 -19.83 14.67 3.16
C GLU A 75 -18.97 13.45 2.78
N VAL A 76 -18.88 13.13 1.48
CA VAL A 76 -18.26 11.90 0.98
C VAL A 76 -16.83 11.71 1.44
N PRO A 77 -15.92 12.71 1.37
CA PRO A 77 -14.54 12.55 1.83
C PRO A 77 -14.43 12.18 3.32
N ASP A 78 -15.24 12.81 4.15
CA ASP A 78 -15.27 12.56 5.60
C ASP A 78 -15.81 11.16 5.93
N ILE A 79 -16.83 10.71 5.20
CA ILE A 79 -17.40 9.38 5.37
C ILE A 79 -16.38 8.31 4.94
N THR A 80 -15.77 8.48 3.77
CA THR A 80 -14.82 7.50 3.23
C THR A 80 -13.54 7.39 4.04
N ALA A 81 -13.07 8.50 4.64
CA ALA A 81 -11.94 8.48 5.57
C ALA A 81 -12.15 7.49 6.74
N ARG A 82 -13.40 7.19 7.13
CA ARG A 82 -13.73 6.23 8.21
C ARG A 82 -13.59 4.76 7.80
N ILE A 83 -13.34 4.48 6.53
CA ILE A 83 -13.05 3.12 6.06
C ILE A 83 -11.78 2.58 6.75
N CYS A 84 -10.78 3.42 6.99
CA CYS A 84 -9.52 3.02 7.60
C CYS A 84 -9.01 4.02 8.63
N GLY A 85 -8.46 3.51 9.75
CA GLY A 85 -7.79 4.32 10.76
C GLY A 85 -6.29 4.53 10.49
N ILE A 86 -5.69 3.73 9.59
CA ILE A 86 -4.26 3.80 9.26
C ILE A 86 -4.03 4.61 7.97
N CYS A 87 -4.89 4.43 6.94
CA CYS A 87 -4.76 5.09 5.65
C CYS A 87 -5.97 5.99 5.30
N PRO A 88 -6.44 6.86 6.21
CA PRO A 88 -7.61 7.71 5.95
C PRO A 88 -7.39 8.69 4.81
N MET A 89 -6.14 9.12 4.56
CA MET A 89 -5.81 10.08 3.51
C MET A 89 -6.08 9.51 2.12
N ALA A 90 -5.81 8.22 1.90
CA ALA A 90 -6.07 7.57 0.63
C ALA A 90 -7.55 7.66 0.24
N TYR A 91 -8.44 7.36 1.19
CA TYR A 91 -9.90 7.43 0.97
C TYR A 91 -10.40 8.86 0.87
N LEU A 92 -9.91 9.74 1.72
CA LEU A 92 -10.29 11.14 1.75
C LEU A 92 -9.89 11.86 0.47
N MET A 93 -8.62 11.72 0.05
CA MET A 93 -8.09 12.36 -1.16
C MET A 93 -8.65 11.75 -2.45
N GLY A 94 -8.79 10.42 -2.51
CA GLY A 94 -9.41 9.76 -3.66
C GLY A 94 -10.85 10.21 -3.88
N ALA A 95 -11.62 10.38 -2.79
CA ALA A 95 -12.96 10.92 -2.86
C ALA A 95 -12.98 12.41 -3.29
N GLN A 96 -12.07 13.24 -2.73
CA GLN A 96 -11.96 14.66 -3.14
C GLN A 96 -11.63 14.80 -4.61
N GLN A 97 -10.63 14.07 -5.11
CA GLN A 97 -10.25 14.07 -6.53
C GLN A 97 -11.40 13.64 -7.43
N ALA A 98 -12.16 12.62 -7.04
CA ALA A 98 -13.29 12.17 -7.83
C ALA A 98 -14.40 13.23 -7.90
N MET A 99 -14.66 13.98 -6.81
CA MET A 99 -15.60 15.10 -6.84
C MET A 99 -15.07 16.27 -7.68
N GLU A 100 -13.77 16.55 -7.58
CA GLU A 100 -13.11 17.60 -8.36
C GLU A 100 -13.11 17.25 -9.86
N ASP A 101 -12.84 16.00 -10.24
CA ASP A 101 -12.97 15.50 -11.61
C ASP A 101 -14.42 15.62 -12.12
N ALA A 102 -15.42 15.21 -11.31
CA ALA A 102 -16.84 15.30 -11.66
C ALA A 102 -17.27 16.76 -11.96
N PHE A 103 -16.77 17.70 -11.21
CA PHE A 103 -17.11 19.12 -11.36
C PHE A 103 -16.12 19.89 -12.23
N GLN A 104 -15.09 19.23 -12.78
CA GLN A 104 -14.02 19.83 -13.61
C GLN A 104 -13.33 20.99 -12.89
N MET A 105 -12.96 20.75 -11.66
CA MET A 105 -12.28 21.74 -10.81
C MET A 105 -10.76 21.61 -10.99
N GLU A 106 -10.10 22.77 -11.06
CA GLU A 106 -8.64 22.85 -11.01
C GLU A 106 -8.22 23.45 -9.67
N ILE A 107 -7.50 22.69 -8.86
CA ILE A 107 -6.95 23.16 -7.59
C ILE A 107 -5.60 23.86 -7.82
N THR A 108 -5.23 24.77 -6.92
CA THR A 108 -3.94 25.46 -7.03
C THR A 108 -2.77 24.54 -6.66
N THR A 109 -1.57 24.91 -7.09
CA THR A 109 -0.33 24.17 -6.75
C THR A 109 -0.11 24.10 -5.25
N GLU A 110 -0.40 25.17 -4.52
CA GLU A 110 -0.25 25.25 -3.06
C GLU A 110 -1.19 24.27 -2.33
N ILE A 111 -2.45 24.15 -2.81
CA ILE A 111 -3.41 23.16 -2.30
C ILE A 111 -2.91 21.75 -2.59
N ARG A 112 -2.47 21.50 -3.82
CA ARG A 112 -1.90 20.20 -4.24
C ARG A 112 -0.68 19.82 -3.40
N ASP A 113 0.25 20.73 -3.21
CA ASP A 113 1.48 20.51 -2.44
C ASP A 113 1.19 20.24 -0.96
N LEU A 114 0.21 20.93 -0.39
CA LEU A 114 -0.22 20.69 1.00
C LEU A 114 -0.87 19.31 1.17
N ARG A 115 -1.68 18.87 0.20
CA ARG A 115 -2.24 17.52 0.16
C ARG A 115 -1.13 16.46 0.02
N ARG A 116 -0.14 16.70 -0.84
CA ARG A 116 1.00 15.83 -1.02
C ARG A 116 1.83 15.72 0.26
N LEU A 117 1.99 16.82 1.00
CA LEU A 117 2.66 16.80 2.31
C LEU A 117 1.90 15.93 3.33
N MET A 118 0.55 15.99 3.36
CA MET A 118 -0.25 15.07 4.18
C MET A 118 -0.03 13.60 3.79
N TYR A 119 0.04 13.32 2.50
CA TYR A 119 0.30 11.97 2.01
C TYR A 119 1.68 11.45 2.41
N CYS A 120 2.72 12.30 2.38
CA CYS A 120 4.03 11.94 2.92
C CYS A 120 3.92 11.56 4.40
N GLY A 121 3.11 12.28 5.19
CA GLY A 121 2.81 11.93 6.58
C GLY A 121 2.20 10.55 6.74
N GLU A 122 1.18 10.21 5.95
CA GLU A 122 0.53 8.89 5.99
C GLU A 122 1.50 7.77 5.56
N TRP A 123 2.32 7.99 4.54
CA TRP A 123 3.30 6.97 4.14
C TRP A 123 4.35 6.73 5.22
N ILE A 124 4.89 7.79 5.83
CA ILE A 124 5.87 7.66 6.92
C ILE A 124 5.27 6.84 8.07
N GLU A 125 4.08 7.21 8.57
CA GLU A 125 3.48 6.52 9.71
C GLU A 125 3.13 5.07 9.40
N SER A 126 2.52 4.81 8.24
CA SER A 126 2.02 3.50 7.86
C SER A 126 3.16 2.53 7.49
N HIS A 127 4.15 2.99 6.71
CA HIS A 127 5.28 2.15 6.34
C HIS A 127 6.15 1.77 7.53
N VAL A 128 6.40 2.72 8.43
CA VAL A 128 7.18 2.44 9.64
C VAL A 128 6.43 1.50 10.58
N LEU A 129 5.11 1.71 10.75
CA LEU A 129 4.27 0.78 11.52
C LEU A 129 4.42 -0.64 10.98
N HIS A 130 4.23 -0.82 9.67
CA HIS A 130 4.33 -2.14 9.08
C HIS A 130 5.76 -2.69 9.16
N ALA A 131 6.75 -1.96 8.66
CA ALA A 131 8.12 -2.45 8.55
C ALA A 131 8.71 -2.83 9.92
N ALA A 132 8.61 -1.93 10.92
CA ALA A 132 9.26 -2.13 12.21
C ALA A 132 8.43 -2.97 13.19
N MET A 133 7.09 -2.81 13.21
CA MET A 133 6.26 -3.43 14.25
C MET A 133 5.58 -4.72 13.80
N LEU A 134 5.21 -4.83 12.51
CA LEU A 134 4.41 -5.95 12.02
C LEU A 134 5.25 -6.96 11.23
N HIS A 135 6.28 -6.52 10.49
CA HIS A 135 7.01 -7.37 9.55
C HIS A 135 8.44 -7.73 10.01
N ALA A 136 9.20 -6.80 10.61
CA ALA A 136 10.54 -7.10 11.11
C ALA A 136 10.59 -8.31 12.07
N PRO A 137 9.60 -8.53 12.97
CA PRO A 137 9.57 -9.71 13.81
C PRO A 137 9.68 -11.03 13.04
N ASP A 138 9.15 -11.12 11.81
CA ASP A 138 9.23 -12.32 10.98
C ASP A 138 10.67 -12.72 10.62
N PHE A 139 11.54 -11.75 10.39
CA PHE A 139 12.94 -11.96 10.02
C PHE A 139 13.83 -12.19 11.23
N LEU A 140 13.36 -11.78 12.40
CA LEU A 140 14.06 -11.97 13.68
C LEU A 140 13.64 -13.27 14.39
N GLY A 141 12.59 -13.95 13.90
CA GLY A 141 12.05 -15.16 14.51
C GLY A 141 11.40 -14.90 15.87
N ILE A 142 10.77 -13.74 16.06
CA ILE A 142 10.08 -13.32 17.29
C ILE A 142 8.59 -13.07 17.03
N ASP A 143 7.76 -13.22 18.05
CA ASP A 143 6.32 -13.14 17.90
C ASP A 143 5.83 -11.71 17.74
N ASP A 144 6.47 -10.74 18.42
CA ASP A 144 6.03 -9.35 18.42
C ASP A 144 7.17 -8.35 18.69
N VAL A 145 6.85 -7.07 18.55
CA VAL A 145 7.79 -5.95 18.77
C VAL A 145 8.19 -5.77 20.24
N LEU A 146 7.41 -6.29 21.22
CA LEU A 146 7.76 -6.16 22.64
C LEU A 146 9.00 -6.97 22.98
N GLN A 147 9.18 -8.12 22.33
CA GLN A 147 10.41 -8.92 22.43
C GLN A 147 11.61 -8.15 21.84
N LEU A 148 11.41 -7.45 20.71
CA LEU A 148 12.44 -6.58 20.14
C LEU A 148 12.77 -5.41 21.08
N ALA A 149 11.78 -4.80 21.70
CA ALA A 149 11.97 -3.69 22.64
C ALA A 149 12.78 -4.10 23.89
N ALA A 150 12.67 -5.37 24.31
CA ALA A 150 13.45 -5.90 25.42
C ALA A 150 14.95 -6.06 25.10
N THR A 151 15.29 -6.28 23.82
CA THR A 151 16.67 -6.53 23.37
C THR A 151 17.32 -5.32 22.68
N ASN A 152 16.55 -4.54 21.95
CA ASN A 152 16.99 -3.39 21.14
C ASN A 152 16.04 -2.18 21.32
N PRO A 153 15.92 -1.62 22.54
CA PRO A 153 14.95 -0.58 22.86
C PRO A 153 15.15 0.69 22.01
N GLU A 154 16.39 1.04 21.69
CA GLU A 154 16.72 2.21 20.84
C GLU A 154 16.20 2.09 19.41
N VAL A 155 16.17 0.89 18.84
CA VAL A 155 15.62 0.63 17.49
C VAL A 155 14.10 0.84 17.50
N VAL A 156 13.43 0.30 18.52
CA VAL A 156 11.97 0.43 18.68
C VAL A 156 11.60 1.89 18.97
N GLU A 157 12.35 2.58 19.82
CA GLU A 157 12.13 4.00 20.09
C GLU A 157 12.30 4.86 18.85
N SER A 158 13.36 4.65 18.07
CA SER A 158 13.60 5.36 16.80
C SER A 158 12.44 5.12 15.82
N ALA A 159 11.97 3.89 15.67
CA ALA A 159 10.84 3.55 14.82
C ALA A 159 9.54 4.22 15.29
N LEU A 160 9.24 4.22 16.60
CA LEU A 160 8.07 4.90 17.17
C LEU A 160 8.12 6.41 16.96
N GLN A 161 9.30 7.02 17.13
CA GLN A 161 9.51 8.45 16.88
C GLN A 161 9.34 8.81 15.42
N LEU A 162 9.82 7.95 14.50
CA LEU A 162 9.66 8.13 13.05
C LEU A 162 8.19 7.99 12.64
N LYS A 163 7.49 6.98 13.16
CA LYS A 163 6.03 6.86 12.99
C LYS A 163 5.31 8.10 13.49
N LYS A 164 5.68 8.60 14.68
CA LYS A 164 5.09 9.81 15.25
C LYS A 164 5.31 11.04 14.37
N LEU A 165 6.45 11.16 13.70
CA LEU A 165 6.71 12.25 12.75
C LEU A 165 5.67 12.30 11.62
N GLY A 166 5.26 11.15 11.08
CA GLY A 166 4.17 11.07 10.09
C GLY A 166 2.86 11.60 10.66
N ASN A 167 2.50 11.18 11.87
CA ASN A 167 1.31 11.68 12.56
C ASN A 167 1.37 13.20 12.85
N ASP A 168 2.53 13.74 13.23
CA ASP A 168 2.67 15.18 13.49
C ASP A 168 2.46 16.02 12.21
N ILE A 169 2.87 15.52 11.04
CA ILE A 169 2.55 16.17 9.76
C ILE A 169 1.03 16.24 9.57
N LEU A 170 0.35 15.10 9.77
CA LEU A 170 -1.11 15.02 9.64
C LEU A 170 -1.82 15.91 10.66
N GLU A 171 -1.36 15.97 11.91
CA GLU A 171 -1.94 16.82 12.94
C GLU A 171 -1.82 18.31 12.60
N VAL A 172 -0.64 18.75 12.14
CA VAL A 172 -0.38 20.15 11.81
C VAL A 172 -1.31 20.64 10.68
N ILE A 173 -1.54 19.79 9.68
CA ILE A 173 -2.32 20.16 8.49
C ILE A 173 -3.79 19.78 8.65
N GLY A 174 -4.05 18.65 9.29
CA GLY A 174 -5.36 18.00 9.39
C GLY A 174 -6.31 18.57 10.45
N GLY A 175 -5.99 19.72 11.04
CA GLY A 175 -6.84 20.36 12.06
C GLY A 175 -6.68 19.77 13.46
N GLY A 176 -5.45 19.36 13.83
CA GLY A 176 -5.11 18.81 15.15
C GLY A 176 -5.42 17.32 15.29
N ARG A 177 -5.61 16.60 14.17
CA ARG A 177 -5.91 15.16 14.15
C ARG A 177 -5.08 14.44 13.10
N ALA A 178 -4.34 13.44 13.52
CA ALA A 178 -3.63 12.53 12.62
C ALA A 178 -4.58 11.49 12.01
N ILE A 179 -5.42 10.89 12.85
CA ILE A 179 -6.40 9.90 12.41
C ILE A 179 -7.69 10.63 12.05
N HIS A 180 -8.18 10.37 10.82
CA HIS A 180 -9.34 11.05 10.23
C HIS A 180 -9.23 12.59 10.29
N PRO A 181 -8.28 13.18 9.55
CA PRO A 181 -8.16 14.63 9.45
C PRO A 181 -9.46 15.29 8.99
N VAL A 182 -9.79 16.43 9.56
CA VAL A 182 -11.07 17.13 9.33
C VAL A 182 -10.92 18.49 8.66
N ASN A 183 -9.69 18.89 8.37
CA ASN A 183 -9.42 20.23 7.81
C ASN A 183 -9.50 20.29 6.28
N THR A 184 -9.61 19.14 5.60
CA THR A 184 -9.67 19.10 4.13
C THR A 184 -11.11 19.12 3.63
N LYS A 185 -11.34 19.68 2.44
CA LYS A 185 -12.62 19.68 1.75
C LYS A 185 -12.41 19.55 0.23
N VAL A 186 -13.47 19.26 -0.49
CA VAL A 186 -13.45 19.33 -1.96
C VAL A 186 -13.02 20.74 -2.39
N GLY A 187 -12.05 20.83 -3.27
CA GLY A 187 -11.45 22.07 -3.73
C GLY A 187 -10.33 22.63 -2.84
N GLY A 188 -10.02 22.05 -1.68
CA GLY A 188 -8.92 22.55 -0.82
C GLY A 188 -9.06 22.23 0.66
N PHE A 189 -9.00 23.28 1.49
CA PHE A 189 -8.98 23.19 2.95
C PHE A 189 -9.98 24.15 3.60
N TYR A 190 -10.40 23.85 4.84
CA TYR A 190 -11.20 24.79 5.65
C TYR A 190 -10.31 25.90 6.23
N LYS A 191 -9.06 25.57 6.58
CA LYS A 191 -8.11 26.53 7.16
C LYS A 191 -6.68 26.17 6.74
N ALA A 192 -5.90 27.13 6.27
CA ALA A 192 -4.49 26.97 6.03
C ALA A 192 -3.72 26.84 7.36
N PRO A 193 -2.81 25.87 7.50
CA PRO A 193 -1.89 25.88 8.63
C PRO A 193 -0.92 27.06 8.48
N THR A 194 -0.54 27.69 9.61
CA THR A 194 0.39 28.82 9.55
C THR A 194 1.77 28.38 9.07
N LYS A 195 2.45 29.27 8.33
CA LYS A 195 3.82 29.05 7.85
C LYS A 195 4.77 28.65 8.99
N LYS A 196 4.59 29.25 10.19
CA LYS A 196 5.36 28.91 11.40
C LYS A 196 5.15 27.45 11.82
N ALA A 197 3.90 26.99 11.84
CA ALA A 197 3.57 25.61 12.27
C ALA A 197 4.14 24.58 11.29
N VAL A 198 3.98 24.80 9.98
CA VAL A 198 4.52 23.88 8.95
C VAL A 198 6.05 23.86 9.00
N ARG A 199 6.71 25.02 9.07
CA ARG A 199 8.17 25.10 9.10
C ARG A 199 8.79 24.50 10.36
N ALA A 200 8.06 24.44 11.46
CA ALA A 200 8.53 23.76 12.69
C ALA A 200 8.77 22.25 12.52
N LEU A 201 8.19 21.63 11.47
CA LEU A 201 8.44 20.22 11.14
C LEU A 201 9.84 19.97 10.55
N ALA A 202 10.52 21.01 10.05
CA ALA A 202 11.74 20.86 9.25
C ALA A 202 12.87 20.12 9.96
N ASP A 203 13.12 20.42 11.24
CA ASP A 203 14.23 19.78 11.98
C ASP A 203 13.94 18.33 12.31
N ARG A 204 12.67 18.02 12.61
CA ARG A 204 12.25 16.62 12.81
C ARG A 204 12.29 15.82 11.50
N LEU A 205 11.98 16.44 10.36
CA LEU A 205 12.13 15.80 9.04
C LEU A 205 13.58 15.51 8.67
N LYS A 206 14.52 16.40 9.03
CA LYS A 206 15.95 16.11 8.87
C LYS A 206 16.37 14.88 9.69
N TRP A 207 15.97 14.84 10.96
CA TRP A 207 16.18 13.66 11.80
C TRP A 207 15.51 12.41 11.21
N GLY A 208 14.26 12.53 10.69
CA GLY A 208 13.53 11.44 10.07
C GLY A 208 14.23 10.85 8.83
N ILE A 209 14.93 11.68 8.05
CA ILE A 209 15.78 11.24 6.93
C ILE A 209 16.90 10.33 7.46
N ASP A 210 17.62 10.78 8.50
CA ASP A 210 18.75 10.01 9.06
C ASP A 210 18.25 8.72 9.72
N ALA A 211 17.19 8.78 10.51
CA ALA A 211 16.55 7.61 11.13
C ALA A 211 16.04 6.58 10.09
N SER A 212 15.46 7.06 8.99
CA SER A 212 15.01 6.19 7.90
C SER A 212 16.18 5.44 7.26
N ILE A 213 17.33 6.10 7.08
CA ILE A 213 18.56 5.49 6.53
C ILE A 213 19.09 4.41 7.47
N GLU A 214 19.20 4.71 8.77
CA GLU A 214 19.71 3.78 9.78
C GLU A 214 18.82 2.53 9.89
N LEU A 215 17.51 2.70 10.02
CA LEU A 215 16.57 1.57 10.07
C LEU A 215 16.58 0.75 8.77
N THR A 216 16.69 1.41 7.61
CA THR A 216 16.78 0.70 6.32
C THR A 216 18.04 -0.15 6.23
N LYS A 217 19.18 0.36 6.67
CA LYS A 217 20.44 -0.41 6.72
C LYS A 217 20.33 -1.59 7.67
N LEU A 218 19.73 -1.39 8.84
CA LEU A 218 19.47 -2.47 9.78
C LEU A 218 18.61 -3.58 9.15
N PHE A 219 17.49 -3.23 8.53
CA PHE A 219 16.60 -4.20 7.88
C PHE A 219 17.26 -4.85 6.65
N GLY A 220 18.19 -4.14 5.99
CA GLY A 220 19.02 -4.69 4.91
C GLY A 220 19.91 -5.86 5.33
N THR A 221 20.14 -6.05 6.65
CA THR A 221 20.92 -7.18 7.17
C THR A 221 20.10 -8.44 7.40
N PHE A 222 18.79 -8.41 7.21
CA PHE A 222 17.93 -9.57 7.41
C PHE A 222 18.19 -10.68 6.39
N ASP A 223 17.97 -11.92 6.79
CA ASP A 223 18.02 -13.07 5.90
C ASP A 223 16.67 -13.22 5.19
N PHE A 224 16.64 -12.86 3.92
CA PHE A 224 15.42 -12.91 3.12
C PHE A 224 15.25 -14.27 2.44
N PRO A 225 14.05 -14.87 2.48
CA PRO A 225 13.76 -16.05 1.70
C PRO A 225 14.08 -15.85 0.21
N ASP A 226 14.73 -16.85 -0.39
CA ASP A 226 15.01 -16.86 -1.83
C ASP A 226 13.74 -17.24 -2.61
N TYR A 227 12.91 -16.23 -2.86
CA TYR A 227 11.65 -16.36 -3.60
C TYR A 227 11.53 -15.19 -4.56
N GLU A 228 11.58 -15.48 -5.84
CA GLU A 228 11.36 -14.49 -6.89
C GLU A 228 10.20 -14.92 -7.78
N TYR A 229 9.39 -13.94 -8.18
CA TYR A 229 8.26 -14.13 -9.06
C TYR A 229 8.12 -12.90 -9.97
N GLU A 230 7.77 -13.13 -11.24
CA GLU A 230 7.42 -12.05 -12.16
C GLU A 230 5.95 -11.69 -11.97
N TYR A 231 5.71 -10.43 -11.58
CA TYR A 231 4.38 -9.89 -11.33
C TYR A 231 3.99 -8.91 -12.42
N ASN A 232 2.70 -8.83 -12.70
CA ASN A 232 2.15 -7.64 -13.34
C ASN A 232 2.03 -6.54 -12.28
N TYR A 233 2.97 -5.59 -12.27
CA TYR A 233 3.02 -4.48 -11.31
C TYR A 233 2.12 -3.33 -11.78
N VAL A 234 1.11 -2.98 -11.01
CA VAL A 234 0.15 -1.90 -11.31
C VAL A 234 0.30 -0.78 -10.28
N SER A 235 0.57 0.44 -10.75
CA SER A 235 0.70 1.64 -9.92
C SER A 235 0.30 2.88 -10.70
N LEU A 236 0.18 4.01 -10.00
CA LEU A 236 0.26 5.30 -10.66
C LEU A 236 1.68 5.56 -11.17
N THR A 237 1.79 6.36 -12.21
CA THR A 237 3.03 6.93 -12.73
C THR A 237 2.85 8.39 -13.07
N HIS A 238 3.90 9.20 -12.86
CA HIS A 238 3.92 10.61 -13.21
C HIS A 238 5.25 10.93 -13.89
N PRO A 239 5.30 11.80 -14.92
CA PRO A 239 6.51 12.08 -15.66
C PRO A 239 7.61 12.74 -14.80
N ASP A 240 7.24 13.61 -13.87
CA ASP A 240 8.16 14.51 -13.19
C ASP A 240 8.46 14.12 -11.72
N GLU A 241 7.61 13.26 -11.11
CA GLU A 241 7.72 12.92 -9.70
C GLU A 241 7.38 11.45 -9.40
N TYR A 242 7.80 10.96 -8.25
CA TYR A 242 7.33 9.67 -7.75
C TYR A 242 5.85 9.79 -7.42
N ALA A 243 5.01 9.08 -8.17
CA ALA A 243 3.56 9.24 -8.12
C ALA A 243 3.01 8.85 -6.74
N ILE A 244 2.28 9.76 -6.11
CA ILE A 244 1.61 9.56 -4.81
C ILE A 244 0.13 9.98 -4.92
N VAL A 245 -0.10 11.27 -5.20
CA VAL A 245 -1.44 11.88 -5.17
C VAL A 245 -2.14 11.75 -6.51
N GLU A 246 -1.40 11.82 -7.60
CA GLU A 246 -1.92 11.85 -8.97
C GLU A 246 -1.00 11.16 -9.95
N GLY A 247 -1.49 10.86 -11.15
CA GLY A 247 -0.78 10.22 -12.24
C GLY A 247 -1.71 9.37 -13.10
N ASP A 248 -1.16 8.76 -14.14
CA ASP A 248 -1.84 7.76 -14.94
C ASP A 248 -1.62 6.37 -14.36
N VAL A 249 -2.53 5.45 -14.64
CA VAL A 249 -2.37 4.04 -14.24
C VAL A 249 -1.43 3.35 -15.22
N MET A 250 -0.39 2.75 -14.68
CA MET A 250 0.61 2.02 -15.43
C MET A 250 0.67 0.56 -14.98
N SER A 251 0.91 -0.34 -15.93
CA SER A 251 1.25 -1.75 -15.69
C SER A 251 2.62 -2.07 -16.26
N SER A 252 3.40 -2.91 -15.59
CA SER A 252 4.68 -3.41 -16.12
C SER A 252 4.53 -4.24 -17.40
N GLU A 253 3.31 -4.71 -17.71
CA GLU A 253 2.98 -5.45 -18.94
C GLU A 253 2.48 -4.54 -20.08
N GLY A 254 2.69 -3.21 -19.96
CA GLY A 254 2.49 -2.25 -21.07
C GLY A 254 1.16 -1.51 -21.08
N LEU A 255 0.28 -1.69 -20.08
CA LEU A 255 -0.91 -0.83 -19.91
C LEU A 255 -0.47 0.55 -19.46
N HIS A 256 -1.03 1.61 -20.09
CA HIS A 256 -0.87 3.00 -19.67
C HIS A 256 -2.17 3.74 -20.01
N ILE A 257 -2.94 4.09 -19.00
CA ILE A 257 -4.29 4.63 -19.14
C ILE A 257 -4.58 5.74 -18.13
N PRO A 258 -5.44 6.70 -18.44
CA PRO A 258 -5.93 7.65 -17.45
C PRO A 258 -6.78 6.95 -16.38
N VAL A 259 -6.81 7.50 -15.17
CA VAL A 259 -7.56 6.94 -14.01
C VAL A 259 -9.01 6.61 -14.35
N ARG A 260 -9.69 7.44 -15.15
CA ARG A 260 -11.09 7.23 -15.55
C ARG A 260 -11.35 5.94 -16.34
N GLU A 261 -10.31 5.32 -16.88
CA GLU A 261 -10.42 4.07 -17.61
C GLU A 261 -10.14 2.83 -16.75
N PHE A 262 -9.67 3.00 -15.50
CA PHE A 262 -9.35 1.89 -14.61
C PHE A 262 -10.44 0.82 -14.56
N HIS A 263 -11.69 1.21 -14.35
CA HIS A 263 -12.83 0.30 -14.27
C HIS A 263 -13.12 -0.48 -15.56
N LYS A 264 -12.56 -0.06 -16.71
CA LYS A 264 -12.69 -0.78 -17.98
C LYS A 264 -11.69 -1.94 -18.09
N HIS A 265 -10.54 -1.84 -17.42
CA HIS A 265 -9.44 -2.81 -17.48
C HIS A 265 -9.38 -3.71 -16.25
N PHE A 266 -9.89 -3.26 -15.12
CA PHE A 266 -9.89 -3.97 -13.84
C PHE A 266 -11.30 -4.26 -13.37
N ARG A 267 -11.46 -5.32 -12.60
CA ARG A 267 -12.75 -5.70 -11.99
C ARG A 267 -12.55 -6.35 -10.64
N GLU A 268 -13.56 -6.28 -9.81
CA GLU A 268 -13.64 -6.99 -8.56
C GLU A 268 -14.78 -8.03 -8.61
N LYS A 269 -14.59 -9.15 -7.95
CA LYS A 269 -15.57 -10.25 -7.90
C LYS A 269 -15.66 -10.82 -6.48
N HIS A 270 -16.85 -11.35 -6.15
CA HIS A 270 -17.04 -12.17 -4.97
C HIS A 270 -16.40 -13.54 -5.13
N VAL A 271 -15.84 -14.06 -4.03
CA VAL A 271 -15.36 -15.43 -3.91
C VAL A 271 -15.99 -16.08 -2.67
N ALA A 272 -16.26 -17.37 -2.73
CA ALA A 272 -17.01 -18.07 -1.68
C ALA A 272 -16.28 -18.18 -0.33
N HIS A 273 -14.96 -17.99 -0.32
CA HIS A 273 -14.13 -18.18 0.88
C HIS A 273 -13.68 -16.86 1.54
N SER A 274 -14.08 -15.70 1.01
CA SER A 274 -13.73 -14.39 1.54
C SER A 274 -14.93 -13.46 1.49
N THR A 275 -15.12 -12.68 2.55
CA THR A 275 -16.14 -11.62 2.61
C THR A 275 -15.73 -10.38 1.81
N ALA A 276 -14.42 -10.19 1.55
CA ALA A 276 -13.92 -9.12 0.69
C ALA A 276 -14.02 -9.51 -0.79
N LEU A 277 -14.09 -8.49 -1.64
CA LEU A 277 -13.93 -8.66 -3.08
C LEU A 277 -12.48 -8.98 -3.45
N GLN A 278 -12.29 -9.62 -4.60
CA GLN A 278 -10.98 -9.89 -5.18
C GLN A 278 -10.83 -9.21 -6.54
N GLY A 279 -9.76 -8.38 -6.67
CA GLY A 279 -9.40 -7.68 -7.89
C GLY A 279 -8.75 -8.60 -8.93
N SER A 280 -9.01 -8.33 -10.21
CA SER A 280 -8.34 -9.02 -11.33
C SER A 280 -8.40 -8.18 -12.60
N LEU A 281 -7.54 -8.48 -13.57
CA LEU A 281 -7.68 -7.96 -14.91
C LEU A 281 -9.01 -8.40 -15.51
N ARG A 282 -9.64 -7.52 -16.29
CA ARG A 282 -10.92 -7.83 -16.94
C ARG A 282 -10.76 -8.77 -18.12
N GLU A 283 -9.66 -8.62 -18.84
CA GLU A 283 -9.40 -9.33 -20.08
C GLU A 283 -9.31 -10.85 -19.86
N ASP A 284 -8.46 -11.27 -18.94
CA ASP A 284 -8.12 -12.69 -18.74
C ASP A 284 -8.36 -13.21 -17.33
N GLY A 285 -8.73 -12.31 -16.40
CA GLY A 285 -8.97 -12.65 -14.99
C GLY A 285 -7.70 -12.90 -14.18
N GLN A 286 -6.50 -12.57 -14.71
CA GLN A 286 -5.25 -12.73 -13.99
C GLN A 286 -5.13 -11.74 -12.83
N PRO A 287 -4.47 -12.14 -11.74
CA PRO A 287 -4.12 -11.25 -10.66
C PRO A 287 -3.01 -10.28 -11.07
N TYR A 288 -2.91 -9.19 -10.35
CA TYR A 288 -1.84 -8.22 -10.44
C TYR A 288 -1.40 -7.81 -9.04
N LEU A 289 -0.25 -7.15 -8.94
CA LEU A 289 0.28 -6.65 -7.69
C LEU A 289 0.27 -5.13 -7.71
N THR A 290 -0.33 -4.52 -6.67
CA THR A 290 -0.22 -3.09 -6.40
C THR A 290 0.46 -2.84 -5.06
N GLY A 291 0.98 -1.63 -4.84
CA GLY A 291 1.64 -1.23 -3.60
C GLY A 291 3.14 -0.95 -3.75
N PRO A 292 3.89 -1.00 -2.65
CA PRO A 292 5.28 -0.53 -2.64
C PRO A 292 6.15 -1.13 -3.74
N ASN A 293 6.13 -2.46 -3.92
CA ASN A 293 6.93 -3.09 -4.97
C ASN A 293 6.51 -2.66 -6.37
N ALA A 294 5.20 -2.48 -6.62
CA ALA A 294 4.72 -2.00 -7.90
C ALA A 294 5.17 -0.55 -8.17
N ARG A 295 5.00 0.34 -7.19
CA ARG A 295 5.46 1.73 -7.31
C ARG A 295 6.96 1.82 -7.53
N TYR A 296 7.74 1.12 -6.72
CA TYR A 296 9.20 1.08 -6.83
C TYR A 296 9.65 0.62 -8.21
N ASN A 297 9.12 -0.48 -8.69
CA ASN A 297 9.51 -1.06 -9.98
C ASN A 297 9.11 -0.17 -11.16
N ASN A 298 7.90 0.38 -11.14
CA ASN A 298 7.40 1.23 -12.21
C ASN A 298 8.03 2.64 -12.20
N ASN A 299 8.34 3.19 -11.02
CA ASN A 299 8.75 4.58 -10.85
C ASN A 299 10.16 4.74 -10.26
N TYR A 300 11.03 3.72 -10.33
CA TYR A 300 12.40 3.80 -9.81
C TYR A 300 13.17 5.03 -10.30
N LYS A 301 12.91 5.46 -11.53
CA LYS A 301 13.61 6.61 -12.14
C LYS A 301 13.32 7.92 -11.41
N GLN A 302 12.14 8.08 -10.82
CA GLN A 302 11.69 9.27 -10.10
C GLN A 302 12.16 9.31 -8.63
N LEU A 303 12.70 8.23 -8.09
CA LEU A 303 13.30 8.24 -6.76
C LEU A 303 14.50 9.21 -6.69
N THR A 304 14.72 9.80 -5.51
CA THR A 304 15.85 10.69 -5.26
C THR A 304 17.19 9.97 -5.40
N ARG A 305 18.27 10.74 -5.57
CA ARG A 305 19.60 10.16 -5.62
C ARG A 305 19.95 9.41 -4.34
N ARG A 306 19.52 9.91 -3.18
CA ARG A 306 19.76 9.31 -1.88
C ARG A 306 19.03 7.98 -1.74
N CYS A 307 17.75 7.92 -2.12
CA CYS A 307 16.97 6.67 -2.16
C CYS A 307 17.63 5.61 -3.05
N LYS A 308 18.06 5.99 -4.26
CA LYS A 308 18.77 5.08 -5.19
C LYS A 308 20.11 4.60 -4.63
N SER A 309 20.87 5.49 -3.98
CA SER A 309 22.14 5.13 -3.36
C SER A 309 21.95 4.15 -2.20
N LEU A 310 20.97 4.41 -1.33
CA LEU A 310 20.65 3.53 -0.22
C LEU A 310 20.12 2.17 -0.70
N ALA A 311 19.23 2.14 -1.70
CA ALA A 311 18.76 0.89 -2.28
C ALA A 311 19.92 0.01 -2.78
N LYS A 312 20.88 0.61 -3.50
CA LYS A 312 22.09 -0.08 -3.95
C LYS A 312 22.95 -0.57 -2.79
N GLU A 313 23.11 0.22 -1.73
CA GLU A 313 23.93 -0.10 -0.55
C GLU A 313 23.37 -1.33 0.19
N ILE A 314 22.05 -1.47 0.28
CA ILE A 314 21.39 -2.60 0.94
C ILE A 314 21.12 -3.80 0.01
N GLY A 315 21.65 -3.79 -1.21
CA GLY A 315 21.46 -4.89 -2.16
C GLY A 315 20.05 -5.02 -2.72
N LEU A 316 19.32 -3.92 -2.81
CA LEU A 316 18.02 -3.86 -3.48
C LEU A 316 18.22 -3.41 -4.92
N ASP A 317 17.87 -4.29 -5.87
CA ASP A 317 17.99 -4.02 -7.31
C ASP A 317 17.00 -2.94 -7.78
N THR A 318 17.21 -2.44 -8.99
CA THR A 318 16.30 -1.45 -9.62
C THR A 318 14.90 -2.00 -9.90
N VAL A 319 14.76 -3.32 -9.91
CA VAL A 319 13.48 -4.05 -9.96
C VAL A 319 13.51 -5.09 -8.86
N CYS A 320 12.53 -5.04 -7.96
CA CYS A 320 12.41 -5.97 -6.84
C CYS A 320 11.35 -7.04 -7.13
N HIS A 321 11.79 -8.24 -7.47
CA HIS A 321 10.90 -9.39 -7.73
C HIS A 321 10.63 -10.24 -6.48
N ASN A 322 11.37 -10.02 -5.39
CA ASN A 322 11.21 -10.75 -4.15
C ASN A 322 10.21 -10.03 -3.21
N PRO A 323 9.00 -10.59 -2.95
CA PRO A 323 8.00 -9.94 -2.11
C PRO A 323 8.44 -9.84 -0.64
N PHE A 324 9.32 -10.71 -0.15
CA PHE A 324 9.85 -10.63 1.21
C PHE A 324 10.74 -9.40 1.42
N LYS A 325 11.31 -8.84 0.35
CA LYS A 325 12.05 -7.57 0.39
C LYS A 325 11.14 -6.32 0.36
N SER A 326 9.82 -6.50 0.38
CA SER A 326 8.87 -5.37 0.44
C SER A 326 9.08 -4.46 1.66
N ILE A 327 9.61 -4.99 2.75
CA ILE A 327 10.02 -4.21 3.93
C ILE A 327 11.10 -3.17 3.57
N LEU A 328 12.08 -3.55 2.75
CA LEU A 328 13.14 -2.64 2.29
C LEU A 328 12.57 -1.56 1.36
N VAL A 329 11.67 -1.96 0.45
CA VAL A 329 11.00 -1.02 -0.45
C VAL A 329 10.20 0.02 0.34
N ARG A 330 9.44 -0.39 1.36
CA ARG A 330 8.71 0.54 2.25
C ARG A 330 9.64 1.51 2.96
N MET A 331 10.80 1.06 3.38
CA MET A 331 11.78 1.94 4.03
C MET A 331 12.43 2.92 3.05
N ILE A 332 12.63 2.54 1.78
CA ILE A 332 13.04 3.48 0.73
C ILE A 332 11.94 4.52 0.47
N GLU A 333 10.66 4.11 0.45
CA GLU A 333 9.53 5.04 0.32
C GLU A 333 9.39 5.95 1.56
N THR A 334 9.71 5.45 2.76
CA THR A 334 9.76 6.27 3.99
C THR A 334 10.84 7.35 3.88
N LEU A 335 12.04 6.99 3.43
CA LEU A 335 13.12 7.97 3.18
C LEU A 335 12.68 9.00 2.13
N TYR A 336 12.11 8.55 1.00
CA TYR A 336 11.57 9.43 -0.03
C TYR A 336 10.54 10.42 0.56
N SER A 337 9.60 9.92 1.36
CA SER A 337 8.56 10.72 1.96
C SER A 337 9.10 11.76 2.94
N CYS A 338 10.15 11.44 3.70
CA CYS A 338 10.83 12.41 4.57
C CYS A 338 11.55 13.50 3.77
N GLU A 339 12.22 13.14 2.66
CA GLU A 339 12.89 14.11 1.78
C GLU A 339 11.88 15.03 1.07
N GLU A 340 10.82 14.44 0.53
CA GLU A 340 9.76 15.19 -0.16
C GLU A 340 8.98 16.09 0.80
N ALA A 341 8.62 15.59 1.98
CA ALA A 341 8.00 16.39 3.02
C ALA A 341 8.89 17.58 3.43
N LEU A 342 10.21 17.37 3.57
CA LEU A 342 11.14 18.46 3.88
C LEU A 342 11.22 19.50 2.76
N ARG A 343 11.16 19.06 1.49
CA ARG A 343 11.09 19.95 0.33
C ARG A 343 9.84 20.83 0.37
N LEU A 344 8.68 20.19 0.58
CA LEU A 344 7.37 20.84 0.65
C LEU A 344 7.27 21.80 1.83
N VAL A 345 7.74 21.40 3.03
CA VAL A 345 7.78 22.25 4.23
C VAL A 345 8.62 23.52 4.01
N LYS A 346 9.75 23.42 3.31
CA LYS A 346 10.62 24.58 3.00
C LYS A 346 9.99 25.51 1.98
N ALA A 347 9.29 24.94 1.00
CA ALA A 347 8.64 25.69 -0.08
C ALA A 347 7.25 26.22 0.32
N TYR A 348 6.71 25.78 1.47
CA TYR A 348 5.34 26.06 1.85
C TYR A 348 5.03 27.55 1.91
N GLU A 349 3.99 27.92 1.17
CA GLU A 349 3.27 29.20 1.23
C GLU A 349 1.80 28.89 1.55
N GLU A 350 1.15 29.80 2.28
CA GLU A 350 -0.28 29.63 2.62
C GLU A 350 -1.10 29.75 1.33
N PRO A 351 -1.98 28.76 1.02
CA PRO A 351 -2.81 28.83 -0.18
C PRO A 351 -3.72 30.07 -0.21
N ASP A 352 -3.76 30.77 -1.35
CA ASP A 352 -4.71 31.87 -1.62
C ASP A 352 -5.21 31.76 -3.08
N PRO A 353 -6.47 31.34 -3.32
CA PRO A 353 -7.47 30.97 -2.33
C PRO A 353 -7.18 29.65 -1.61
N ILE A 354 -7.70 29.52 -0.39
CA ILE A 354 -7.56 28.32 0.45
C ILE A 354 -8.35 27.12 -0.07
N PHE A 355 -9.39 27.37 -0.87
CA PHE A 355 -10.16 26.37 -1.60
C PHE A 355 -10.81 27.00 -2.85
N ILE A 356 -11.12 26.14 -3.81
CA ILE A 356 -11.91 26.48 -5.00
C ILE A 356 -13.37 26.06 -4.75
N GLU A 357 -14.32 26.95 -5.05
CA GLU A 357 -15.74 26.66 -4.86
C GLU A 357 -16.25 25.64 -5.88
N ALA A 358 -16.87 24.57 -5.40
CA ALA A 358 -17.47 23.56 -6.24
C ALA A 358 -18.82 24.03 -6.81
N LYS A 359 -19.09 23.74 -8.09
CA LYS A 359 -20.37 23.95 -8.75
C LYS A 359 -21.00 22.59 -9.06
N PRO A 360 -21.91 22.09 -8.21
CA PRO A 360 -22.55 20.79 -8.41
C PRO A 360 -23.29 20.71 -9.74
N ARG A 361 -23.22 19.55 -10.37
CA ARG A 361 -23.92 19.19 -11.60
C ARG A 361 -24.04 17.66 -11.68
N ALA A 362 -25.03 17.18 -12.43
CA ALA A 362 -25.10 15.75 -12.76
C ALA A 362 -23.88 15.35 -13.57
N SER A 363 -23.07 14.44 -13.04
CA SER A 363 -21.78 14.07 -13.60
C SER A 363 -21.24 12.78 -12.99
N GLU A 364 -20.19 12.24 -13.58
CA GLU A 364 -19.41 11.14 -13.07
C GLU A 364 -17.98 11.59 -12.86
N GLY A 365 -17.38 11.21 -11.74
CA GLY A 365 -16.00 11.56 -11.42
C GLY A 365 -15.18 10.41 -10.90
N PHE A 366 -13.87 10.51 -11.14
CA PHE A 366 -12.88 9.47 -10.88
C PHE A 366 -11.70 10.03 -10.09
N GLY A 367 -11.26 9.30 -9.10
CA GLY A 367 -10.06 9.64 -8.32
C GLY A 367 -9.24 8.38 -8.05
N MET A 368 -7.94 8.53 -8.02
CA MET A 368 -7.02 7.47 -7.62
C MET A 368 -5.77 8.05 -7.02
N THR A 369 -5.38 7.47 -5.91
CA THR A 369 -4.16 7.85 -5.19
C THR A 369 -3.40 6.60 -4.78
N GLU A 370 -2.11 6.75 -4.49
CA GLU A 370 -1.28 5.68 -3.97
C GLU A 370 -1.41 5.59 -2.45
N ALA A 371 -2.36 4.80 -1.95
CA ALA A 371 -2.37 4.44 -0.54
C ALA A 371 -1.05 3.73 -0.16
N PRO A 372 -0.65 3.68 1.11
CA PRO A 372 0.56 2.95 1.53
C PRO A 372 0.64 1.54 0.95
N ARG A 373 -0.51 0.88 0.78
CA ARG A 373 -0.65 -0.52 0.31
C ARG A 373 -0.93 -0.69 -1.17
N GLY A 374 -1.07 0.41 -1.93
CA GLY A 374 -1.29 0.41 -3.38
C GLY A 374 -2.35 1.39 -3.85
N VAL A 375 -2.72 1.30 -5.12
CA VAL A 375 -3.71 2.21 -5.72
C VAL A 375 -5.08 2.06 -5.06
N CYS A 376 -5.67 3.18 -4.66
CA CYS A 376 -7.02 3.28 -4.12
C CYS A 376 -7.89 4.03 -5.11
N PHE A 377 -8.81 3.33 -5.76
CA PHE A 377 -9.65 3.87 -6.81
C PHE A 377 -11.02 4.28 -6.27
N HIS A 378 -11.50 5.44 -6.70
CA HIS A 378 -12.80 6.00 -6.39
C HIS A 378 -13.54 6.39 -7.67
N ARG A 379 -14.82 6.08 -7.73
CA ARG A 379 -15.74 6.48 -8.79
C ARG A 379 -17.09 6.84 -8.18
N TYR A 380 -17.61 8.00 -8.53
CA TYR A 380 -18.93 8.45 -8.08
C TYR A 380 -19.76 8.96 -9.25
N GLU A 381 -21.04 8.62 -9.21
CA GLU A 381 -22.08 9.20 -10.04
C GLU A 381 -22.89 10.18 -9.18
N LEU A 382 -23.06 11.40 -9.63
CA LEU A 382 -23.69 12.51 -8.89
C LEU A 382 -24.90 13.02 -9.68
N ASP A 383 -25.95 13.45 -8.95
CA ASP A 383 -27.10 14.14 -9.52
C ASP A 383 -26.81 15.65 -9.70
N ASP A 384 -27.83 16.40 -10.19
CA ASP A 384 -27.75 17.84 -10.43
C ASP A 384 -27.52 18.69 -9.18
N LYS A 385 -27.78 18.13 -7.98
CA LYS A 385 -27.55 18.77 -6.68
C LYS A 385 -26.23 18.36 -6.04
N GLY A 386 -25.47 17.47 -6.68
CA GLY A 386 -24.24 16.90 -6.14
C GLY A 386 -24.48 15.83 -5.07
N LEU A 387 -25.66 15.19 -5.08
CA LEU A 387 -25.91 14.02 -4.24
C LEU A 387 -25.40 12.76 -4.94
N VAL A 388 -24.82 11.84 -4.16
CA VAL A 388 -24.30 10.59 -4.68
C VAL A 388 -25.43 9.66 -5.12
N VAL A 389 -25.45 9.32 -6.40
CA VAL A 389 -26.36 8.30 -6.97
C VAL A 389 -25.73 6.91 -6.83
N ASN A 390 -24.44 6.81 -7.17
CA ASN A 390 -23.70 5.55 -7.07
C ASN A 390 -22.26 5.80 -6.65
N ALA A 391 -21.66 4.82 -5.96
CA ALA A 391 -20.27 4.86 -5.52
C ALA A 391 -19.61 3.50 -5.78
N THR A 392 -18.36 3.53 -6.20
CA THR A 392 -17.47 2.36 -6.31
C THR A 392 -16.11 2.74 -5.74
N ILE A 393 -15.63 1.93 -4.79
CA ILE A 393 -14.33 2.13 -4.16
C ILE A 393 -13.56 0.80 -4.25
N SER A 394 -12.40 0.81 -4.89
CA SER A 394 -11.53 -0.37 -4.97
C SER A 394 -10.29 -0.17 -4.14
N SER A 395 -10.19 -0.95 -3.05
CA SER A 395 -9.07 -0.84 -2.09
C SER A 395 -7.87 -1.69 -2.51
N PRO A 396 -6.63 -1.29 -2.15
CA PRO A 396 -5.43 -2.05 -2.51
C PRO A 396 -5.46 -3.50 -2.01
N THR A 397 -5.97 -3.74 -0.80
CA THR A 397 -6.01 -5.09 -0.22
C THR A 397 -6.96 -6.01 -1.00
N ALA A 398 -8.13 -5.51 -1.43
CA ALA A 398 -9.03 -6.29 -2.30
C ALA A 398 -8.35 -6.62 -3.64
N GLN A 399 -7.62 -5.68 -4.20
CA GLN A 399 -6.87 -5.85 -5.45
C GLN A 399 -5.76 -6.91 -5.31
N ASN A 400 -5.03 -6.94 -4.20
CA ASN A 400 -3.90 -7.84 -3.98
C ASN A 400 -4.29 -9.27 -3.56
N GLN A 401 -5.51 -9.53 -3.06
CA GLN A 401 -5.87 -10.85 -2.52
C GLN A 401 -5.58 -12.02 -3.47
N PRO A 402 -5.92 -11.99 -4.76
CA PRO A 402 -5.62 -13.10 -5.66
C PRO A 402 -4.12 -13.34 -5.84
N GLN A 403 -3.32 -12.27 -5.79
CA GLN A 403 -1.86 -12.39 -5.88
C GLN A 403 -1.27 -12.94 -4.58
N ILE A 404 -1.81 -12.57 -3.42
CA ILE A 404 -1.44 -13.16 -2.12
C ILE A 404 -1.66 -14.69 -2.15
N GLU A 405 -2.81 -15.15 -2.65
CA GLU A 405 -3.11 -16.59 -2.77
C GLU A 405 -2.18 -17.30 -3.75
N ARG A 406 -1.80 -16.64 -4.86
CA ARG A 406 -0.83 -17.18 -5.81
C ARG A 406 0.56 -17.31 -5.19
N ASP A 407 1.00 -16.32 -4.43
CA ASP A 407 2.29 -16.36 -3.72
C ASP A 407 2.30 -17.42 -2.64
N LEU A 408 1.23 -17.51 -1.85
CA LEU A 408 1.07 -18.59 -0.88
C LEU A 408 1.21 -19.97 -1.52
N TYR A 409 0.55 -20.18 -2.66
CA TYR A 409 0.66 -21.44 -3.40
C TYR A 409 2.12 -21.72 -3.79
N GLY A 410 2.80 -20.77 -4.42
CA GLY A 410 4.19 -20.91 -4.86
C GLY A 410 5.18 -21.08 -3.71
N VAL A 411 4.97 -20.37 -2.60
CA VAL A 411 5.80 -20.51 -1.38
C VAL A 411 5.61 -21.88 -0.75
N VAL A 412 4.38 -22.36 -0.61
CA VAL A 412 4.09 -23.69 -0.06
C VAL A 412 4.70 -24.79 -0.95
N GLU A 413 4.58 -24.67 -2.26
CA GLU A 413 5.15 -25.65 -3.21
C GLU A 413 6.67 -25.77 -3.06
N ARG A 414 7.37 -24.65 -2.86
CA ARG A 414 8.84 -24.62 -2.70
C ARG A 414 9.29 -25.00 -1.28
N SER A 415 8.39 -25.00 -0.30
CA SER A 415 8.68 -25.18 1.14
C SER A 415 8.07 -26.45 1.75
N MET A 416 7.68 -27.44 0.94
CA MET A 416 7.04 -28.67 1.42
C MET A 416 7.95 -29.53 2.33
N ASP A 417 9.26 -29.30 2.30
CA ASP A 417 10.24 -29.98 3.14
C ASP A 417 10.36 -29.38 4.56
N LEU A 418 9.78 -28.20 4.80
CA LEU A 418 9.73 -27.62 6.14
C LEU A 418 8.80 -28.44 7.06
N ASP A 419 9.06 -28.41 8.36
CA ASP A 419 8.12 -28.93 9.36
C ASP A 419 6.81 -28.11 9.39
N HIS A 420 5.88 -28.49 10.25
CA HIS A 420 4.56 -27.87 10.30
C HIS A 420 4.63 -26.39 10.72
N ASP A 421 5.38 -26.10 11.77
CA ASP A 421 5.44 -24.77 12.38
C ASP A 421 6.24 -23.80 11.50
N ALA A 422 7.35 -24.26 10.95
CA ALA A 422 8.14 -23.46 10.01
C ALA A 422 7.37 -23.15 8.72
N LEU A 423 6.57 -24.11 8.19
CA LEU A 423 5.74 -23.83 7.01
C LEU A 423 4.57 -22.90 7.34
N LYS A 424 3.94 -23.07 8.52
CA LYS A 424 2.90 -22.13 9.01
C LYS A 424 3.46 -20.71 9.09
N TRP A 425 4.59 -20.51 9.76
CA TRP A 425 5.29 -19.23 9.87
C TRP A 425 5.57 -18.61 8.50
N ARG A 426 6.07 -19.41 7.56
CA ARG A 426 6.38 -18.97 6.21
C ARG A 426 5.12 -18.51 5.44
N CYS A 427 3.99 -19.20 5.62
CA CYS A 427 2.71 -18.80 5.04
C CYS A 427 2.21 -17.47 5.60
N GLU A 428 2.28 -17.30 6.93
CA GLU A 428 1.90 -16.06 7.60
C GLU A 428 2.79 -14.88 7.17
N GLN A 429 4.10 -15.09 7.09
CA GLN A 429 5.07 -14.13 6.59
C GLN A 429 4.77 -13.72 5.14
N THR A 430 4.37 -14.67 4.29
CA THR A 430 3.99 -14.40 2.90
C THR A 430 2.81 -13.43 2.80
N ILE A 431 1.80 -13.58 3.66
CA ILE A 431 0.66 -12.66 3.72
C ILE A 431 1.13 -11.28 4.22
N ARG A 432 1.96 -11.24 5.26
CA ARG A 432 2.47 -9.98 5.84
C ARG A 432 3.37 -9.17 4.90
N ASN A 433 4.01 -9.80 3.90
CA ASN A 433 4.72 -9.07 2.84
C ASN A 433 3.86 -7.98 2.18
N TYR A 434 2.55 -8.21 2.07
CA TYR A 434 1.59 -7.33 1.43
C TYR A 434 1.05 -6.23 2.35
N ASP A 435 1.28 -6.33 3.68
CA ASP A 435 0.68 -5.41 4.66
C ASP A 435 -0.85 -5.32 4.50
N PRO A 436 -1.59 -6.43 4.55
CA PRO A 436 -3.00 -6.40 4.25
C PRO A 436 -3.75 -5.55 5.28
N CYS A 437 -4.53 -4.58 4.79
CA CYS A 437 -5.50 -3.83 5.57
C CYS A 437 -6.88 -4.44 5.29
N ILE A 438 -7.27 -5.38 6.13
CA ILE A 438 -8.44 -6.23 5.88
C ILE A 438 -9.73 -5.42 5.95
N SER A 439 -9.87 -4.55 6.94
CA SER A 439 -11.01 -3.65 7.06
C SER A 439 -11.20 -2.76 5.83
N CYS A 440 -10.11 -2.39 5.14
CA CYS A 440 -10.20 -1.64 3.89
C CYS A 440 -10.89 -2.43 2.77
N SER A 441 -10.76 -3.74 2.75
CA SER A 441 -11.30 -4.61 1.69
C SER A 441 -12.78 -4.99 1.89
N THR A 442 -13.38 -4.63 3.03
CA THR A 442 -14.75 -5.00 3.41
C THR A 442 -15.73 -3.82 3.44
N HIS A 443 -15.53 -2.79 2.61
CA HIS A 443 -16.30 -1.55 2.60
C HIS A 443 -17.49 -1.52 1.62
N PHE A 444 -17.67 -2.56 0.82
CA PHE A 444 -18.68 -2.62 -0.24
C PHE A 444 -19.99 -3.30 0.20
N LEU A 445 -21.07 -3.08 -0.55
CA LEU A 445 -22.30 -3.87 -0.49
C LEU A 445 -22.79 -4.17 -1.90
N LYS A 446 -22.90 -5.44 -2.26
CA LYS A 446 -23.70 -5.88 -3.39
C LYS A 446 -24.94 -6.59 -2.87
N LEU A 447 -26.04 -5.85 -2.67
CA LEU A 447 -27.33 -6.40 -2.29
C LEU A 447 -28.08 -6.84 -3.54
N THR A 448 -28.38 -8.14 -3.66
CA THR A 448 -29.33 -8.65 -4.65
C THR A 448 -30.67 -8.91 -3.93
N MET A 449 -31.65 -8.07 -4.16
CA MET A 449 -33.00 -8.33 -3.69
C MET A 449 -33.69 -9.30 -4.66
N ILE A 450 -33.98 -10.51 -4.19
CA ILE A 450 -34.88 -11.45 -4.89
C ILE A 450 -36.30 -11.08 -4.44
N LYS A 451 -37.10 -10.54 -5.34
CA LYS A 451 -38.55 -10.45 -5.10
C LYS A 451 -39.10 -11.83 -5.34
N GLU A 452 -39.68 -12.44 -4.27
CA GLU A 452 -40.55 -13.62 -4.39
C GLU A 452 -41.84 -13.26 -5.09
#